data_588ba538740808b8a53e2d6622ecba37
#
_entry.id   588ba538740808b8a53e2d6622ecba37
#
_cell.length_a   1.000
_cell.length_b   1.000
_cell.length_c   1.000
_cell.angle_alpha   90.00
_cell.angle_beta   90.00
_cell.angle_gamma   90.00
#
_symmetry.space_group_name_H-M   'P 1'
#
loop_
_entity.id
_entity.type
_entity.pdbx_description
1 polymer ?
#
loop_
_entity_poly.entity_id
_entity_poly.type
_entity_poly.pdbx_seq_one_letter_code
_entity_poly.pdbx_strand_id
1 'polypeptide(L)'
;NDERQDTNGNLVKGDAANTGVHALLGLHNESFYGLRDGTSKTALLYGHGLGAEVKGIGSDGALRPGANTWRFASYGTTPLNDRWFIAPAVLAQSSKDRYVDGDSYQWATLNLRLIQEVTQNFALAWEGSYQYMDLQPEGYNDRHAVNGSFYKLTFAPTFKVGSIGDFFSRPEIRFYTSWMDWSKKLDNYANDDALGSNGFKSGGEWSFGMQM
;
A
#
# COMPACT_ATOMS: atom_id res chain seq x y z
N ASN A 1 5.83 23.39 -12.74
CA ASN A 1 6.64 23.52 -11.54
C ASN A 1 8.06 23.09 -11.89
N ASP A 2 8.98 24.05 -12.04
CA ASP A 2 10.38 23.79 -12.43
C ASP A 2 11.32 23.67 -11.22
N GLU A 3 10.78 23.41 -10.06
CA GLU A 3 11.54 23.37 -8.82
C GLU A 3 11.54 21.95 -8.25
N ARG A 4 12.70 21.36 -8.07
CA ARG A 4 12.93 20.15 -7.29
C ARG A 4 14.02 20.42 -6.25
N GLN A 5 14.09 19.59 -5.25
CA GLN A 5 15.17 19.63 -4.27
C GLN A 5 16.33 18.70 -4.72
N ASP A 6 17.55 19.20 -4.60
CA ASP A 6 18.75 18.40 -4.75
C ASP A 6 18.98 17.49 -3.50
N THR A 7 20.05 16.72 -3.50
CA THR A 7 20.44 15.83 -2.38
C THR A 7 20.71 16.59 -1.07
N ASN A 8 20.86 17.92 -1.11
CA ASN A 8 21.10 18.79 0.04
C ASN A 8 19.84 19.57 0.45
N GLY A 9 18.70 19.26 -0.16
CA GLY A 9 17.44 19.95 0.11
C GLY A 9 17.29 21.32 -0.56
N ASN A 10 18.23 21.74 -1.44
CA ASN A 10 18.13 23.02 -2.14
C ASN A 10 17.20 22.90 -3.35
N LEU A 11 16.42 23.94 -3.60
CA LEU A 11 15.58 24.03 -4.79
C LEU A 11 16.44 24.19 -6.05
N VAL A 12 16.36 23.21 -6.94
CA VAL A 12 17.07 23.23 -8.23
C VAL A 12 16.07 23.49 -9.34
N LYS A 13 16.23 24.59 -10.05
CA LYS A 13 15.39 24.95 -11.19
C LYS A 13 15.79 24.16 -12.44
N GLY A 14 14.78 23.75 -13.21
CA GLY A 14 14.97 23.23 -14.57
C GLY A 14 15.21 21.73 -14.70
N ASP A 15 15.15 20.95 -13.60
CA ASP A 15 15.43 19.51 -13.60
C ASP A 15 14.19 18.66 -13.20
N ALA A 16 13.06 19.31 -12.94
CA ALA A 16 11.79 18.65 -12.66
C ALA A 16 11.10 18.24 -13.96
N ALA A 17 10.40 17.10 -13.92
CA ALA A 17 9.57 16.67 -15.03
C ALA A 17 8.43 17.66 -15.27
N ASN A 18 8.27 18.10 -16.50
CA ASN A 18 7.17 18.94 -16.95
C ASN A 18 6.19 18.20 -17.85
N THR A 19 6.55 17.00 -18.27
CA THR A 19 5.72 16.08 -19.07
C THR A 19 5.82 14.67 -18.54
N GLY A 20 4.90 13.82 -18.92
CA GLY A 20 4.92 12.42 -18.52
C GLY A 20 3.89 11.58 -19.24
N VAL A 21 4.04 10.27 -19.10
CA VAL A 21 3.11 9.27 -19.63
C VAL A 21 2.64 8.40 -18.47
N HIS A 22 1.35 8.10 -18.46
CA HIS A 22 0.76 7.12 -17.55
C HIS A 22 -0.09 6.14 -18.34
N ALA A 23 0.06 4.85 -18.05
CA ALA A 23 -0.74 3.79 -18.62
C ALA A 23 -1.28 2.88 -17.51
N LEU A 24 -2.52 2.43 -17.67
CA LEU A 24 -3.17 1.48 -16.77
C LEU A 24 -3.82 0.37 -17.59
N LEU A 25 -3.52 -0.87 -17.26
CA LEU A 25 -4.23 -2.05 -17.73
C LEU A 25 -4.94 -2.68 -16.55
N GLY A 26 -6.27 -2.78 -16.59
CA GLY A 26 -7.10 -3.36 -15.53
C GLY A 26 -7.93 -4.52 -16.04
N LEU A 27 -8.00 -5.57 -15.25
CA LEU A 27 -8.87 -6.72 -15.45
C LEU A 27 -9.83 -6.82 -14.27
N HIS A 28 -11.11 -7.00 -14.56
CA HIS A 28 -12.15 -7.23 -13.56
C HIS A 28 -12.89 -8.51 -13.93
N ASN A 29 -12.94 -9.46 -13.02
CA ASN A 29 -13.67 -10.70 -13.17
C ASN A 29 -14.78 -10.81 -12.12
N GLU A 30 -15.94 -11.29 -12.53
CA GLU A 30 -17.06 -11.68 -11.66
C GLU A 30 -16.87 -13.11 -11.13
N SER A 31 -15.63 -13.55 -11.03
CA SER A 31 -15.20 -14.82 -10.44
C SER A 31 -13.87 -14.60 -9.71
N PHE A 32 -13.57 -15.46 -8.75
CA PHE A 32 -12.28 -15.46 -8.08
C PHE A 32 -11.22 -16.04 -9.01
N TYR A 33 -10.59 -15.15 -9.80
CA TYR A 33 -9.54 -15.46 -10.79
C TYR A 33 -9.94 -16.55 -11.80
N GLY A 34 -11.22 -16.68 -12.14
CA GLY A 34 -11.73 -17.73 -13.03
C GLY A 34 -11.77 -19.14 -12.42
N LEU A 35 -11.47 -19.28 -11.13
CA LEU A 35 -11.33 -20.58 -10.47
C LEU A 35 -12.61 -21.01 -9.73
N ARG A 36 -13.35 -20.05 -9.17
CA ARG A 36 -14.54 -20.30 -8.36
C ARG A 36 -15.36 -19.02 -8.18
N ASP A 37 -16.49 -19.15 -7.48
CA ASP A 37 -17.35 -18.00 -7.15
C ASP A 37 -16.59 -16.93 -6.38
N GLY A 38 -16.94 -15.68 -6.66
CA GLY A 38 -16.30 -14.53 -6.03
C GLY A 38 -16.06 -13.38 -7.02
N THR A 39 -15.11 -12.54 -6.71
CA THR A 39 -14.69 -11.44 -7.59
C THR A 39 -13.17 -11.30 -7.55
N SER A 40 -12.59 -10.78 -8.60
CA SER A 40 -11.18 -10.39 -8.60
C SER A 40 -10.93 -9.18 -9.48
N LYS A 41 -9.96 -8.37 -9.07
CA LYS A 41 -9.46 -7.23 -9.85
C LYS A 41 -7.94 -7.27 -9.86
N THR A 42 -7.39 -7.06 -11.04
CA THR A 42 -5.94 -6.98 -11.24
C THR A 42 -5.63 -5.76 -12.08
N ALA A 43 -4.61 -5.00 -11.71
CA ALA A 43 -4.17 -3.84 -12.43
C ALA A 43 -2.65 -3.80 -12.54
N LEU A 44 -2.17 -3.40 -13.71
CA LEU A 44 -0.78 -3.05 -13.97
C LEU A 44 -0.74 -1.58 -14.39
N LEU A 45 0.07 -0.80 -13.68
CA LEU A 45 0.26 0.62 -13.95
C LEU A 45 1.71 0.86 -14.33
N TYR A 46 1.89 1.73 -15.30
CA TYR A 46 3.20 2.26 -15.69
C TYR A 46 3.15 3.78 -15.73
N GLY A 47 4.21 4.41 -15.24
CA GLY A 47 4.34 5.84 -15.30
C GLY A 47 5.77 6.27 -15.61
N HIS A 48 5.91 7.34 -16.41
CA HIS A 48 7.19 7.95 -16.74
C HIS A 48 7.09 9.47 -16.61
N GLY A 49 8.18 10.12 -16.18
CA GLY A 49 8.19 11.56 -15.90
C GLY A 49 7.14 11.92 -14.84
N LEU A 50 6.29 12.93 -15.10
CA LEU A 50 5.17 13.28 -14.21
C LEU A 50 4.18 12.14 -13.99
N GLY A 51 4.09 11.18 -14.92
CA GLY A 51 3.28 10.00 -14.80
C GLY A 51 3.84 8.96 -13.83
N ALA A 52 5.09 9.08 -13.38
CA ALA A 52 5.70 8.14 -12.45
C ALA A 52 5.08 8.18 -11.05
N GLU A 53 4.32 9.22 -10.71
CA GLU A 53 3.42 9.20 -9.55
C GLU A 53 2.08 8.54 -9.93
N VAL A 54 2.10 7.22 -9.96
CA VAL A 54 0.97 6.39 -10.41
C VAL A 54 -0.27 6.43 -9.49
N LYS A 55 -0.18 7.05 -8.32
CA LYS A 55 -1.31 7.26 -7.39
C LYS A 55 -2.13 8.50 -7.75
N GLY A 56 -1.45 9.59 -8.04
CA GLY A 56 -2.07 10.88 -8.32
C GLY A 56 -1.19 11.62 -9.31
N ILE A 57 -1.45 11.42 -10.58
CA ILE A 57 -0.63 11.95 -11.68
C ILE A 57 -0.45 13.46 -11.52
N GLY A 58 0.82 13.89 -11.52
CA GLY A 58 1.19 15.30 -11.36
C GLY A 58 1.10 15.84 -9.93
N SER A 59 0.85 14.99 -8.92
CA SER A 59 0.83 15.41 -7.52
C SER A 59 2.22 15.57 -6.91
N ASP A 60 3.24 14.94 -7.49
CA ASP A 60 4.63 15.02 -7.05
C ASP A 60 5.45 15.88 -8.02
N GLY A 61 5.67 17.12 -7.63
CA GLY A 61 6.43 18.11 -8.42
C GLY A 61 7.95 17.94 -8.37
N ALA A 62 8.44 17.00 -7.55
CA ALA A 62 9.89 16.75 -7.41
C ALA A 62 10.39 15.64 -8.35
N LEU A 63 9.52 15.01 -9.13
CA LEU A 63 9.92 13.96 -10.06
C LEU A 63 10.83 14.47 -11.17
N ARG A 64 11.84 13.66 -11.52
CA ARG A 64 12.73 13.90 -12.66
C ARG A 64 12.08 13.52 -13.99
N PRO A 65 12.57 14.07 -15.11
CA PRO A 65 12.14 13.63 -16.45
C PRO A 65 12.38 12.13 -16.71
N GLY A 66 13.44 11.55 -16.14
CA GLY A 66 13.80 10.13 -16.24
C GLY A 66 13.03 9.20 -15.29
N ALA A 67 12.24 9.76 -14.37
CA ALA A 67 11.50 8.97 -13.40
C ALA A 67 10.61 7.94 -14.07
N ASN A 68 10.64 6.70 -13.58
CA ASN A 68 9.72 5.67 -14.03
C ASN A 68 9.23 4.80 -12.86
N THR A 69 8.01 4.31 -12.98
CA THR A 69 7.37 3.48 -11.96
C THR A 69 6.52 2.41 -12.61
N TRP A 70 6.68 1.20 -12.13
CA TRP A 70 5.76 0.09 -12.36
C TRP A 70 5.04 -0.24 -11.07
N ARG A 71 3.73 -0.41 -11.14
CA ARG A 71 2.92 -0.87 -10.00
C ARG A 71 2.01 -1.99 -10.45
N PHE A 72 2.00 -3.06 -9.67
CA PHE A 72 1.07 -4.16 -9.80
C PHE A 72 0.16 -4.20 -8.60
N ALA A 73 -1.13 -4.41 -8.81
CA ALA A 73 -2.13 -4.60 -7.77
C ALA A 73 -3.07 -5.73 -8.16
N SER A 74 -3.35 -6.63 -7.24
CA SER A 74 -4.38 -7.63 -7.43
C SER A 74 -5.06 -7.94 -6.11
N TYR A 75 -6.39 -8.05 -6.13
CA TYR A 75 -7.15 -8.52 -4.99
C TYR A 75 -8.36 -9.32 -5.45
N GLY A 76 -8.83 -10.19 -4.59
CA GLY A 76 -10.03 -10.95 -4.85
C GLY A 76 -10.77 -11.28 -3.58
N THR A 77 -12.02 -11.69 -3.72
CA THR A 77 -12.84 -12.21 -2.63
C THR A 77 -13.54 -13.48 -3.09
N THR A 78 -13.60 -14.49 -2.22
CA THR A 78 -14.31 -15.72 -2.51
C THR A 78 -14.89 -16.34 -1.23
N PRO A 79 -16.10 -16.92 -1.24
CA PRO A 79 -16.56 -17.75 -0.17
C PRO A 79 -15.74 -19.05 -0.11
N LEU A 80 -15.34 -19.44 1.09
CA LEU A 80 -14.79 -20.78 1.37
C LEU A 80 -15.92 -21.78 1.64
N ASN A 81 -16.96 -21.31 2.30
CA ASN A 81 -18.24 -21.99 2.55
C ASN A 81 -19.29 -20.92 2.92
N ASP A 82 -20.47 -21.36 3.39
CA ASP A 82 -21.60 -20.48 3.70
C ASP A 82 -21.32 -19.41 4.77
N ARG A 83 -20.26 -19.57 5.57
CA ARG A 83 -19.93 -18.66 6.68
C ARG A 83 -18.54 -18.07 6.64
N TRP A 84 -17.69 -18.57 5.76
CA TRP A 84 -16.29 -18.13 5.69
C TRP A 84 -15.95 -17.55 4.34
N PHE A 85 -15.34 -16.39 4.37
CA PHE A 85 -14.86 -15.66 3.19
C PHE A 85 -13.39 -15.37 3.33
N ILE A 86 -12.68 -15.40 2.22
CA ILE A 86 -11.26 -15.04 2.14
C ILE A 86 -11.05 -13.94 1.10
N ALA A 87 -10.19 -12.98 1.43
CA ALA A 87 -9.85 -11.87 0.56
C ALA A 87 -8.32 -11.66 0.56
N PRO A 88 -7.59 -12.33 -0.35
CA PRO A 88 -6.19 -12.06 -0.58
C PRO A 88 -6.01 -10.77 -1.40
N ALA A 89 -4.92 -10.05 -1.13
CA ALA A 89 -4.47 -8.93 -1.91
C ALA A 89 -2.95 -8.90 -2.01
N VAL A 90 -2.46 -8.44 -3.15
CA VAL A 90 -1.04 -8.17 -3.39
C VAL A 90 -0.89 -6.81 -4.04
N LEU A 91 0.11 -6.06 -3.60
CA LEU A 91 0.48 -4.78 -4.17
C LEU A 91 1.99 -4.72 -4.21
N ALA A 92 2.56 -4.38 -5.37
CA ALA A 92 4.00 -4.24 -5.55
C ALA A 92 4.32 -3.02 -6.40
N GLN A 93 5.44 -2.40 -6.12
CA GLN A 93 5.93 -1.27 -6.89
C GLN A 93 7.44 -1.35 -7.06
N SER A 94 7.91 -0.96 -8.24
CA SER A 94 9.30 -0.67 -8.53
C SER A 94 9.39 0.67 -9.20
N SER A 95 10.16 1.59 -8.61
CA SER A 95 10.42 2.92 -9.16
C SER A 95 11.91 3.16 -9.27
N LYS A 96 12.32 3.94 -10.27
CA LYS A 96 13.71 4.33 -10.51
C LYS A 96 13.79 5.78 -10.96
N ASP A 97 14.93 6.40 -10.67
CA ASP A 97 15.27 7.77 -11.09
C ASP A 97 14.19 8.80 -10.75
N ARG A 98 13.53 8.62 -9.59
CA ARG A 98 12.41 9.49 -9.21
C ARG A 98 12.87 10.89 -8.86
N TYR A 99 13.85 11.00 -7.99
CA TYR A 99 14.27 12.27 -7.38
C TYR A 99 15.73 12.61 -7.67
N VAL A 100 16.60 11.60 -7.67
CA VAL A 100 18.00 11.72 -8.02
C VAL A 100 18.40 10.59 -8.97
N ASP A 101 19.53 10.73 -9.62
CA ASP A 101 20.04 9.75 -10.57
C ASP A 101 20.43 8.47 -9.84
N GLY A 102 19.93 7.32 -10.32
CA GLY A 102 20.22 6.03 -9.71
C GLY A 102 19.36 5.66 -8.51
N ASP A 103 18.49 6.56 -8.00
CA ASP A 103 17.60 6.17 -6.91
C ASP A 103 16.65 5.04 -7.32
N SER A 104 16.31 4.19 -6.38
CA SER A 104 15.33 3.12 -6.59
C SER A 104 14.50 2.85 -5.34
N TYR A 105 13.22 2.57 -5.56
CA TYR A 105 12.26 2.29 -4.51
C TYR A 105 11.45 1.07 -4.90
N GLN A 106 11.70 -0.05 -4.20
CA GLN A 106 11.01 -1.30 -4.44
C GLN A 106 10.29 -1.75 -3.17
N TRP A 107 9.05 -2.15 -3.30
CA TRP A 107 8.31 -2.72 -2.20
C TRP A 107 7.19 -3.63 -2.69
N ALA A 108 6.83 -4.59 -1.85
CA ALA A 108 5.70 -5.48 -2.08
C ALA A 108 4.96 -5.71 -0.77
N THR A 109 3.63 -5.72 -0.84
CA THR A 109 2.73 -6.01 0.27
C THR A 109 1.85 -7.20 -0.10
N LEU A 110 1.78 -8.17 0.80
CA LEU A 110 0.81 -9.25 0.79
C LEU A 110 -0.18 -9.02 1.93
N ASN A 111 -1.46 -9.16 1.67
CA ASN A 111 -2.51 -9.07 2.67
C ASN A 111 -3.46 -10.24 2.50
N LEU A 112 -3.89 -10.79 3.62
CA LEU A 112 -4.89 -11.84 3.67
C LEU A 112 -5.92 -11.49 4.72
N ARG A 113 -7.18 -11.35 4.31
CA ARG A 113 -8.31 -11.18 5.23
C ARG A 113 -9.16 -12.44 5.21
N LEU A 114 -9.47 -12.95 6.39
CA LEU A 114 -10.39 -14.03 6.64
C LEU A 114 -11.59 -13.48 7.41
N ILE A 115 -12.80 -13.76 6.96
CA ILE A 115 -14.03 -13.27 7.57
C ILE A 115 -14.91 -14.48 7.91
N GLN A 116 -15.36 -14.54 9.16
CA GLN A 116 -16.34 -15.51 9.64
C GLN A 116 -17.66 -14.82 9.91
N GLU A 117 -18.69 -15.18 9.20
CA GLU A 117 -20.06 -14.79 9.52
C GLU A 117 -20.57 -15.57 10.73
N VAL A 118 -20.81 -14.87 11.83
CA VAL A 118 -21.35 -15.46 13.07
C VAL A 118 -22.87 -15.37 13.05
N THR A 119 -23.40 -14.22 12.66
CA THR A 119 -24.83 -13.98 12.41
C THR A 119 -24.98 -13.12 11.16
N GLN A 120 -26.20 -12.93 10.68
CA GLN A 120 -26.49 -12.09 9.51
C GLN A 120 -25.89 -10.68 9.58
N ASN A 121 -25.74 -10.13 10.79
CA ASN A 121 -25.28 -8.75 11.01
C ASN A 121 -23.95 -8.66 11.78
N PHE A 122 -23.34 -9.78 12.14
CA PHE A 122 -22.11 -9.81 12.92
C PHE A 122 -21.11 -10.80 12.35
N ALA A 123 -19.90 -10.32 12.13
CA ALA A 123 -18.77 -11.11 11.68
C ALA A 123 -17.51 -10.89 12.53
N LEU A 124 -16.64 -11.86 12.50
CA LEU A 124 -15.27 -11.75 12.98
C LEU A 124 -14.34 -11.69 11.79
N ALA A 125 -13.46 -10.71 11.76
CA ALA A 125 -12.46 -10.56 10.72
C ALA A 125 -11.05 -10.68 11.30
N TRP A 126 -10.22 -11.48 10.64
CA TRP A 126 -8.79 -11.60 10.90
C TRP A 126 -8.06 -11.12 9.65
N GLU A 127 -7.04 -10.31 9.83
CA GLU A 127 -6.24 -9.79 8.73
C GLU A 127 -4.77 -9.90 9.06
N GLY A 128 -4.00 -10.45 8.13
CA GLY A 128 -2.55 -10.52 8.20
C GLY A 128 -1.94 -9.77 7.03
N SER A 129 -0.97 -8.92 7.28
CA SER A 129 -0.20 -8.22 6.25
C SER A 129 1.28 -8.46 6.46
N TYR A 130 1.97 -8.64 5.35
CA TYR A 130 3.42 -8.64 5.28
C TYR A 130 3.85 -7.67 4.18
N GLN A 131 4.78 -6.79 4.49
CA GLN A 131 5.37 -5.88 3.52
C GLN A 131 6.89 -6.01 3.59
N TYR A 132 7.52 -6.07 2.43
CA TYR A 132 8.96 -5.92 2.27
C TYR A 132 9.25 -4.67 1.44
N MET A 133 10.29 -3.93 1.82
CA MET A 133 10.76 -2.77 1.09
C MET A 133 12.28 -2.77 0.97
N ASP A 134 12.76 -2.28 -0.16
CA ASP A 134 14.16 -1.98 -0.45
C ASP A 134 14.20 -0.58 -1.07
N LEU A 135 14.76 0.36 -0.32
CA LEU A 135 14.74 1.79 -0.63
C LEU A 135 16.19 2.27 -0.75
N GLN A 136 16.55 2.73 -1.94
CA GLN A 136 17.86 3.25 -2.28
C GLN A 136 17.71 4.73 -2.71
N PRO A 137 17.60 5.69 -1.77
CA PRO A 137 17.29 7.09 -2.07
C PRO A 137 18.48 7.88 -2.60
N GLU A 138 19.68 7.32 -2.62
CA GLU A 138 20.92 7.98 -3.09
C GLU A 138 21.15 9.37 -2.46
N GLY A 139 20.85 9.48 -1.16
CA GLY A 139 21.00 10.71 -0.38
C GLY A 139 19.86 11.72 -0.53
N TYR A 140 18.83 11.43 -1.28
CA TYR A 140 17.66 12.32 -1.39
C TYR A 140 17.01 12.57 -0.03
N ASN A 141 16.81 13.85 0.35
CA ASN A 141 16.32 14.26 1.67
C ASN A 141 17.14 13.70 2.84
N ASP A 142 18.48 13.63 2.69
CA ASP A 142 19.42 13.09 3.67
C ASP A 142 19.13 11.63 4.08
N ARG A 143 18.36 10.90 3.26
CA ARG A 143 18.03 9.50 3.53
C ARG A 143 19.11 8.56 3.01
N HIS A 144 19.39 7.55 3.80
CA HIS A 144 20.30 6.46 3.44
C HIS A 144 19.53 5.24 2.92
N ALA A 145 20.22 4.34 2.27
CA ALA A 145 19.66 3.08 1.81
C ALA A 145 19.16 2.23 2.99
N VAL A 146 17.97 1.65 2.84
CA VAL A 146 17.39 0.76 3.85
C VAL A 146 16.56 -0.33 3.19
N ASN A 147 16.58 -1.51 3.78
CA ASN A 147 15.65 -2.58 3.47
C ASN A 147 15.07 -3.17 4.74
N GLY A 148 13.88 -3.72 4.64
CA GLY A 148 13.25 -4.32 5.81
C GLY A 148 11.84 -4.81 5.53
N SER A 149 11.29 -5.46 6.55
CA SER A 149 9.93 -6.00 6.53
C SER A 149 9.07 -5.32 7.58
N PHE A 150 7.79 -5.25 7.30
CA PHE A 150 6.73 -4.83 8.21
C PHE A 150 5.66 -5.92 8.26
N TYR A 151 5.16 -6.19 9.47
CA TYR A 151 4.11 -7.17 9.73
C TYR A 151 2.96 -6.50 10.47
N LYS A 152 1.74 -6.89 10.15
CA LYS A 152 0.55 -6.45 10.89
C LYS A 152 -0.43 -7.61 10.98
N LEU A 153 -0.91 -7.86 12.20
CA LEU A 153 -2.02 -8.77 12.46
C LEU A 153 -3.15 -7.96 13.07
N THR A 154 -4.36 -8.15 12.55
CA THR A 154 -5.55 -7.43 13.02
C THR A 154 -6.68 -8.42 13.30
N PHE A 155 -7.34 -8.24 14.42
CA PHE A 155 -8.62 -8.86 14.74
C PHE A 155 -9.68 -7.77 14.83
N ALA A 156 -10.81 -7.99 14.15
CA ALA A 156 -11.85 -6.98 14.03
C ALA A 156 -13.26 -7.57 14.06
N PRO A 157 -13.94 -7.59 15.21
CA PRO A 157 -15.40 -7.78 15.25
C PRO A 157 -16.09 -6.65 14.48
N THR A 158 -16.99 -7.05 13.58
CA THR A 158 -17.58 -6.16 12.57
C THR A 158 -19.09 -6.33 12.58
N PHE A 159 -19.81 -5.22 12.68
CA PHE A 159 -21.25 -5.15 12.56
C PHE A 159 -21.65 -4.52 11.23
N LYS A 160 -22.57 -5.15 10.50
CA LYS A 160 -23.10 -4.66 9.22
C LYS A 160 -24.61 -4.68 9.21
N VAL A 161 -25.19 -3.74 8.48
CA VAL A 161 -26.65 -3.73 8.22
C VAL A 161 -27.00 -4.59 7.00
N GLY A 162 -26.09 -4.75 6.05
CA GLY A 162 -26.26 -5.59 4.85
C GLY A 162 -25.61 -6.97 4.99
N SER A 163 -25.54 -7.70 3.87
CA SER A 163 -24.87 -9.00 3.83
C SER A 163 -23.39 -8.89 4.15
N ILE A 164 -22.91 -9.74 5.03
CA ILE A 164 -21.48 -9.80 5.42
C ILE A 164 -20.60 -10.26 4.25
N GLY A 165 -21.11 -11.11 3.37
CA GLY A 165 -20.39 -11.53 2.16
C GLY A 165 -20.18 -10.41 1.13
N ASP A 166 -20.94 -9.32 1.20
CA ASP A 166 -20.73 -8.16 0.35
C ASP A 166 -19.68 -7.24 0.95
N PHE A 167 -18.49 -7.27 0.39
CA PHE A 167 -17.34 -6.46 0.82
C PHE A 167 -17.61 -4.95 0.77
N PHE A 168 -18.46 -4.48 -0.12
CA PHE A 168 -18.78 -3.06 -0.31
C PHE A 168 -20.06 -2.62 0.40
N SER A 169 -20.77 -3.53 1.07
CA SER A 169 -21.98 -3.20 1.81
C SER A 169 -21.69 -2.23 2.96
N ARG A 170 -22.47 -1.17 3.04
CA ARG A 170 -22.42 -0.14 4.09
C ARG A 170 -23.83 0.13 4.63
N PRO A 171 -24.03 0.62 5.87
CA PRO A 171 -23.01 0.99 6.85
C PRO A 171 -22.36 -0.22 7.55
N GLU A 172 -21.16 -0.01 8.03
CA GLU A 172 -20.36 -0.99 8.77
C GLU A 172 -19.72 -0.31 9.98
N ILE A 173 -19.76 -0.95 11.15
CA ILE A 173 -19.02 -0.55 12.35
C ILE A 173 -18.03 -1.67 12.67
N ARG A 174 -16.77 -1.33 12.73
CA ARG A 174 -15.69 -2.26 13.03
C ARG A 174 -14.90 -1.76 14.24
N PHE A 175 -14.80 -2.59 15.25
CA PHE A 175 -13.82 -2.42 16.32
C PHE A 175 -12.59 -3.26 15.95
N TYR A 176 -11.40 -2.74 16.17
CA TYR A 176 -10.21 -3.50 15.84
C TYR A 176 -9.13 -3.40 16.91
N THR A 177 -8.38 -4.48 17.02
CA THR A 177 -7.08 -4.51 17.67
C THR A 177 -6.06 -4.99 16.65
N SER A 178 -4.93 -4.29 16.57
CA SER A 178 -3.84 -4.66 15.68
C SER A 178 -2.53 -4.72 16.45
N TRP A 179 -1.76 -5.75 16.15
CA TRP A 179 -0.36 -5.83 16.51
C TRP A 179 0.48 -5.64 15.26
N MET A 180 1.54 -4.85 15.36
CA MET A 180 2.45 -4.60 14.26
C MET A 180 3.90 -4.63 14.75
N ASP A 181 4.78 -5.07 13.87
CA ASP A 181 6.22 -5.08 14.10
C ASP A 181 6.97 -4.88 12.79
N TRP A 182 8.20 -4.46 12.86
CA TRP A 182 9.03 -4.19 11.69
C TRP A 182 10.51 -4.40 11.97
N SER A 183 11.29 -4.49 10.90
CA SER A 183 12.74 -4.59 10.98
C SER A 183 13.34 -3.36 11.67
N LYS A 184 14.21 -3.56 12.65
CA LYS A 184 14.87 -2.49 13.43
C LYS A 184 15.53 -1.41 12.56
N LYS A 185 15.97 -1.74 11.36
CA LYS A 185 16.54 -0.78 10.41
C LYS A 185 15.56 0.31 9.96
N LEU A 186 14.24 0.06 10.10
CA LEU A 186 13.18 1.00 9.75
C LEU A 186 12.81 1.94 10.90
N ASP A 187 13.37 1.76 12.10
CA ASP A 187 13.13 2.64 13.23
C ASP A 187 13.57 4.07 12.88
N ASN A 188 12.63 5.02 12.99
CA ASN A 188 12.84 6.44 12.71
C ASN A 188 13.42 6.75 11.31
N TYR A 189 13.17 5.88 10.33
CA TYR A 189 13.72 6.04 8.98
C TYR A 189 13.19 7.29 8.27
N ALA A 190 11.91 7.60 8.43
CA ALA A 190 11.28 8.75 7.79
C ALA A 190 10.68 9.67 8.86
N ASN A 191 11.23 10.88 8.98
CA ASN A 191 10.75 11.87 9.96
C ASN A 191 9.33 12.41 9.65
N ASP A 192 8.88 12.26 8.42
CA ASP A 192 7.54 12.62 7.94
C ASP A 192 6.52 11.47 8.06
N ASP A 193 6.96 10.32 8.52
CA ASP A 193 6.11 9.15 8.80
C ASP A 193 5.58 9.24 10.23
N ALA A 194 4.28 8.99 10.40
CA ALA A 194 3.64 8.99 11.71
C ALA A 194 4.28 7.98 12.70
N LEU A 195 4.75 6.83 12.22
CA LEU A 195 5.47 5.85 13.03
C LEU A 195 6.92 6.28 13.29
N GLY A 196 7.59 6.87 12.32
CA GLY A 196 8.97 7.36 12.46
C GLY A 196 9.09 8.57 13.36
N SER A 197 8.15 9.53 13.28
CA SER A 197 8.19 10.77 14.05
C SER A 197 7.76 10.65 15.52
N ASN A 198 7.00 9.63 15.88
CA ASN A 198 6.42 9.46 17.21
C ASN A 198 7.26 8.56 18.14
N GLY A 199 8.47 8.18 17.74
CA GLY A 199 9.36 7.37 18.56
C GLY A 199 8.92 5.91 18.73
N PHE A 200 8.06 5.40 17.88
CA PHE A 200 7.76 3.97 17.80
C PHE A 200 9.02 3.19 17.44
N LYS A 201 9.18 2.02 18.05
CA LYS A 201 10.33 1.15 17.87
C LYS A 201 9.88 -0.25 17.50
N SER A 202 10.70 -0.93 16.70
CA SER A 202 10.55 -2.36 16.45
C SER A 202 10.52 -3.15 17.76
N GLY A 203 9.81 -4.28 17.78
CA GLY A 203 9.63 -5.13 18.95
C GLY A 203 8.16 -5.34 19.33
N GLY A 204 7.25 -4.80 18.55
CA GLY A 204 5.81 -5.01 18.67
C GLY A 204 5.06 -3.85 19.28
N GLU A 205 4.18 -3.27 18.49
CA GLU A 205 3.30 -2.17 18.86
C GLU A 205 1.83 -2.58 18.71
N TRP A 206 1.00 -2.12 19.65
CA TRP A 206 -0.44 -2.37 19.62
C TRP A 206 -1.22 -1.12 19.26
N SER A 207 -2.25 -1.29 18.46
CA SER A 207 -3.22 -0.24 18.18
C SER A 207 -4.64 -0.75 18.35
N PHE A 208 -5.53 0.13 18.82
CA PHE A 208 -6.95 -0.15 19.04
C PHE A 208 -7.75 0.98 18.43
N GLY A 209 -8.90 0.66 17.86
CA GLY A 209 -9.74 1.70 17.29
C GLY A 209 -11.10 1.20 16.84
N MET A 210 -11.88 2.17 16.34
CA MET A 210 -13.17 1.97 15.72
C MET A 210 -13.17 2.63 14.35
N GLN A 211 -13.78 1.97 13.39
CA GLN A 211 -13.97 2.47 12.02
C GLN A 211 -15.45 2.35 11.65
N MET A 212 -15.99 3.38 11.00
CA MET A 212 -17.33 3.43 10.41
C MET A 212 -17.22 3.74 8.91
#